data_4e6a0ef9ea90c99a84e5319a701c02e9
#
_entry.id   4e6a0ef9ea90c99a84e5319a701c02e9
#
_cell.length_a   1.000
_cell.length_b   1.000
_cell.length_c   1.000
_cell.angle_alpha   90.00
_cell.angle_beta   90.00
_cell.angle_gamma   90.00
#
_symmetry.space_group_name_H-M   'P 1'
#
loop_
_entity.id
_entity.type
_entity.pdbx_description
1 polymer ?
#
loop_
_entity_poly.entity_id
_entity_poly.type
_entity_poly.pdbx_seq_one_letter_code
_entity_poly.pdbx_strand_id
1 'polypeptide(L)'
;AYKNRVLDSVYIGGGTPTTLEPAQLDRLLAALRANFDFGTVQEFTVEAGRADSITKEKLDVLKKHGVGRISINPQTMNGETLKLIGRQATPEQVREAFAMARAVGGFHINMDIILGLPNEGEADVTHTIEEIAAMKPDSLTVHSLAIKRASQLSKWIEENGMETLKNTDRTMEIAAQGAEKLGMHPYYLYRQKNMSGNFENVGYATEGKEGLYNILIMEEKQTIVACGAGSITKMVYPDGRIERCEDVKDVALYIEKIDEMIARKRGFLKYGE
;
A
#
# COMPACT_ATOMS: atom_id res chain seq x y z
N ALA A 1 12.07 25.42 -1.87
CA ALA A 1 11.25 25.47 -3.07
C ALA A 1 9.74 25.39 -2.75
N TYR A 2 9.28 24.55 -1.84
CA TYR A 2 7.85 24.30 -1.60
C TYR A 2 7.29 24.87 -0.29
N LYS A 3 7.95 25.84 0.35
CA LYS A 3 7.53 26.39 1.67
C LYS A 3 6.13 27.01 1.71
N ASN A 4 5.57 27.36 0.57
CA ASN A 4 4.25 28.01 0.47
C ASN A 4 3.21 27.13 -0.23
N ARG A 5 3.47 25.83 -0.44
CA ARG A 5 2.55 24.90 -1.05
C ARG A 5 1.76 24.18 0.02
N VAL A 6 0.46 24.00 -0.22
CA VAL A 6 -0.43 23.19 0.61
C VAL A 6 -0.07 21.72 0.45
N LEU A 7 0.02 20.99 1.54
CA LEU A 7 0.25 19.56 1.56
C LEU A 7 -1.08 18.87 1.90
N ASP A 8 -1.67 18.17 0.92
CA ASP A 8 -2.97 17.52 1.10
C ASP A 8 -2.84 16.13 1.71
N SER A 9 -1.81 15.37 1.31
CA SER A 9 -1.60 14.02 1.81
C SER A 9 -0.13 13.72 2.07
N VAL A 10 0.12 12.85 3.05
CA VAL A 10 1.44 12.26 3.34
C VAL A 10 1.29 10.74 3.35
N TYR A 11 2.13 10.07 2.57
CA TYR A 11 2.09 8.62 2.43
C TYR A 11 3.47 8.01 2.64
N ILE A 12 3.59 7.07 3.56
CA ILE A 12 4.81 6.31 3.80
C ILE A 12 4.54 4.86 3.42
N GLY A 13 5.13 4.45 2.30
CA GLY A 13 4.98 3.11 1.74
C GLY A 13 6.29 2.58 1.20
N GLY A 14 6.21 1.62 0.28
CA GLY A 14 7.35 1.00 -0.38
C GLY A 14 7.64 -0.39 0.16
N GLY A 15 8.72 -0.61 0.93
CA GLY A 15 8.97 -1.89 1.60
C GLY A 15 7.92 -2.16 2.70
N THR A 16 8.35 -2.26 3.95
CA THR A 16 7.40 -2.30 5.07
C THR A 16 7.85 -1.29 6.11
N PRO A 17 7.24 -0.10 6.20
CA PRO A 17 7.64 0.94 7.14
C PRO A 17 7.73 0.47 8.59
N THR A 18 6.87 -0.48 8.98
CA THR A 18 6.87 -1.08 10.32
C THR A 18 7.99 -2.08 10.58
N THR A 19 8.92 -2.31 9.63
CA THR A 19 10.19 -2.98 9.92
C THR A 19 11.15 -2.08 10.69
N LEU A 20 10.94 -0.76 10.67
CA LEU A 20 11.67 0.17 11.50
C LEU A 20 11.36 -0.09 13.00
N GLU A 21 12.38 0.04 13.84
CA GLU A 21 12.19 0.02 15.29
C GLU A 21 11.37 1.24 15.74
N PRO A 22 10.65 1.16 16.87
CA PRO A 22 9.81 2.27 17.35
C PRO A 22 10.51 3.61 17.41
N ALA A 23 11.77 3.64 17.90
CA ALA A 23 12.57 4.87 17.96
C ALA A 23 12.97 5.41 16.59
N GLN A 24 13.20 4.54 15.60
CA GLN A 24 13.51 4.95 14.23
C GLN A 24 12.26 5.51 13.54
N LEU A 25 11.11 4.87 13.74
CA LEU A 25 9.82 5.31 13.23
C LEU A 25 9.45 6.69 13.83
N ASP A 26 9.59 6.85 15.15
CA ASP A 26 9.36 8.13 15.84
C ASP A 26 10.24 9.25 15.29
N ARG A 27 11.54 8.97 15.08
CA ARG A 27 12.47 9.93 14.49
C ARG A 27 12.11 10.32 13.06
N LEU A 28 11.68 9.36 12.23
CA LEU A 28 11.25 9.63 10.86
C LEU A 28 10.02 10.55 10.84
N LEU A 29 9.00 10.21 11.64
CA LEU A 29 7.76 10.96 11.69
C LEU A 29 7.96 12.36 12.29
N ALA A 30 8.81 12.48 13.31
CA ALA A 30 9.20 13.77 13.88
C ALA A 30 9.93 14.65 12.86
N ALA A 31 10.83 14.08 12.05
CA ALA A 31 11.52 14.80 10.99
C ALA A 31 10.56 15.31 9.91
N LEU A 32 9.56 14.52 9.53
CA LEU A 32 8.53 14.96 8.58
C LEU A 32 7.75 16.16 9.15
N ARG A 33 7.28 16.07 10.39
CA ARG A 33 6.53 17.16 11.03
C ARG A 33 7.35 18.42 11.25
N ALA A 34 8.66 18.30 11.47
CA ALA A 34 9.55 19.45 11.62
C ALA A 34 9.83 20.19 10.30
N ASN A 35 9.70 19.50 9.16
CA ASN A 35 10.07 20.05 7.86
C ASN A 35 8.88 20.39 6.95
N PHE A 36 7.67 19.90 7.26
CA PHE A 36 6.45 20.15 6.48
C PHE A 36 5.34 20.68 7.38
N ASP A 37 4.50 21.53 6.81
CA ASP A 37 3.28 21.97 7.49
C ASP A 37 2.19 20.90 7.37
N PHE A 38 1.83 20.33 8.50
CA PHE A 38 0.76 19.34 8.59
C PHE A 38 -0.62 19.94 8.88
N GLY A 39 -0.72 21.28 8.99
CA GLY A 39 -1.99 21.96 9.29
C GLY A 39 -3.05 21.78 8.21
N THR A 40 -2.62 21.49 6.97
CA THR A 40 -3.50 21.30 5.82
C THR A 40 -3.62 19.83 5.39
N VAL A 41 -2.85 18.91 6.01
CA VAL A 41 -2.84 17.50 5.65
C VAL A 41 -4.18 16.84 6.00
N GLN A 42 -4.89 16.37 4.99
CA GLN A 42 -6.17 15.69 5.12
C GLN A 42 -5.99 14.18 5.36
N GLU A 43 -4.94 13.59 4.82
CA GLU A 43 -4.62 12.17 5.01
C GLU A 43 -3.14 11.96 5.31
N PHE A 44 -2.86 11.26 6.41
CA PHE A 44 -1.54 10.77 6.73
C PHE A 44 -1.58 9.24 6.85
N THR A 45 -1.02 8.56 5.84
CA THR A 45 -1.03 7.11 5.71
C THR A 45 0.36 6.51 5.93
N VAL A 46 0.40 5.40 6.66
CA VAL A 46 1.60 4.55 6.80
C VAL A 46 1.23 3.10 6.48
N GLU A 47 1.93 2.49 5.54
CA GLU A 47 1.80 1.05 5.27
C GLU A 47 2.38 0.25 6.43
N ALA A 48 1.52 -0.43 7.19
CA ALA A 48 1.92 -1.44 8.17
C ALA A 48 1.79 -2.86 7.57
N GLY A 49 2.10 -2.99 6.30
CA GLY A 49 1.72 -4.05 5.37
C GLY A 49 2.00 -5.50 5.78
N ARG A 50 2.78 -5.75 6.85
CA ARG A 50 3.10 -7.09 7.33
C ARG A 50 2.69 -7.24 8.79
N ALA A 51 1.76 -8.12 9.07
CA ALA A 51 1.25 -8.35 10.43
C ALA A 51 2.36 -8.73 11.43
N ASP A 52 3.36 -9.50 10.99
CA ASP A 52 4.51 -9.90 11.79
C ASP A 52 5.47 -8.74 12.17
N SER A 53 5.32 -7.58 11.55
CA SER A 53 6.13 -6.38 11.85
C SER A 53 5.38 -5.36 12.72
N ILE A 54 4.10 -5.59 13.03
CA ILE A 54 3.26 -4.67 13.81
C ILE A 54 3.41 -4.99 15.28
N THR A 55 3.69 -3.95 16.08
CA THR A 55 3.68 -4.03 17.56
C THR A 55 2.88 -2.88 18.13
N LYS A 56 2.44 -3.04 19.37
CA LYS A 56 1.68 -1.98 20.06
C LYS A 56 2.50 -0.68 20.14
N GLU A 57 3.79 -0.78 20.45
CA GLU A 57 4.69 0.38 20.56
C GLU A 57 4.78 1.14 19.23
N LYS A 58 4.86 0.44 18.09
CA LYS A 58 4.87 1.06 16.76
C LYS A 58 3.54 1.74 16.45
N LEU A 59 2.42 1.10 16.77
CA LEU A 59 1.08 1.70 16.61
C LEU A 59 0.91 2.94 17.50
N ASP A 60 1.39 2.91 18.73
CA ASP A 60 1.38 4.07 19.63
C ASP A 60 2.22 5.23 19.05
N VAL A 61 3.38 4.95 18.45
CA VAL A 61 4.19 5.94 17.74
C VAL A 61 3.44 6.53 16.55
N LEU A 62 2.81 5.71 15.71
CA LEU A 62 2.00 6.19 14.58
C LEU A 62 0.88 7.13 15.05
N LYS A 63 0.15 6.71 16.08
CA LYS A 63 -0.93 7.51 16.67
C LYS A 63 -0.42 8.82 17.27
N LYS A 64 0.69 8.80 18.01
CA LYS A 64 1.35 9.99 18.58
C LYS A 64 1.63 11.04 17.51
N HIS A 65 2.05 10.61 16.32
CA HIS A 65 2.35 11.53 15.19
C HIS A 65 1.13 11.85 14.32
N GLY A 66 -0.08 11.43 14.70
CA GLY A 66 -1.31 11.75 13.97
C GLY A 66 -1.46 11.03 12.64
N VAL A 67 -0.87 9.83 12.51
CA VAL A 67 -1.19 8.94 11.40
C VAL A 67 -2.65 8.53 11.53
N GLY A 68 -3.45 8.81 10.51
CA GLY A 68 -4.88 8.54 10.51
C GLY A 68 -5.27 7.28 9.72
N ARG A 69 -4.38 6.78 8.86
CA ARG A 69 -4.64 5.60 8.02
C ARG A 69 -3.45 4.65 8.04
N ILE A 70 -3.74 3.36 8.17
CA ILE A 70 -2.74 2.30 8.05
C ILE A 70 -3.26 1.19 7.12
N SER A 71 -2.35 0.39 6.57
CA SER A 71 -2.74 -0.82 5.86
C SER A 71 -2.20 -2.06 6.59
N ILE A 72 -3.03 -3.10 6.72
CA ILE A 72 -2.65 -4.43 7.19
C ILE A 72 -2.96 -5.40 6.08
N ASN A 73 -1.94 -5.98 5.44
CA ASN A 73 -2.07 -6.65 4.16
C ASN A 73 -1.93 -8.16 4.30
N PRO A 74 -3.03 -8.91 4.52
CA PRO A 74 -2.99 -10.37 4.61
C PRO A 74 -2.56 -11.03 3.30
N GLN A 75 -2.91 -10.46 2.17
CA GLN A 75 -2.83 -11.01 0.81
C GLN A 75 -3.84 -12.16 0.59
N THR A 76 -3.93 -13.09 1.52
CA THR A 76 -4.92 -14.16 1.66
C THR A 76 -5.03 -14.56 3.13
N MET A 77 -6.08 -15.23 3.51
CA MET A 77 -6.24 -15.84 4.84
C MET A 77 -6.01 -17.36 4.81
N ASN A 78 -5.39 -17.86 3.73
CA ASN A 78 -5.02 -19.26 3.58
C ASN A 78 -3.53 -19.45 3.98
N GLY A 79 -3.29 -20.14 5.10
CA GLY A 79 -1.95 -20.30 5.67
C GLY A 79 -0.97 -21.03 4.77
N GLU A 80 -1.40 -22.00 3.98
CA GLU A 80 -0.51 -22.72 3.06
C GLU A 80 -0.09 -21.83 1.89
N THR A 81 -1.02 -21.02 1.36
CA THR A 81 -0.70 -20.05 0.31
C THR A 81 0.24 -18.98 0.81
N LEU A 82 0.05 -18.48 2.05
CA LEU A 82 0.97 -17.50 2.65
C LEU A 82 2.40 -18.02 2.70
N LYS A 83 2.60 -19.27 3.13
CA LYS A 83 3.93 -19.91 3.13
C LYS A 83 4.51 -19.99 1.71
N LEU A 84 3.68 -20.38 0.73
CA LEU A 84 4.09 -20.53 -0.66
C LEU A 84 4.56 -19.21 -1.29
N ILE A 85 3.89 -18.09 -0.98
CA ILE A 85 4.27 -16.76 -1.48
C ILE A 85 5.34 -16.06 -0.62
N GLY A 86 5.91 -16.78 0.35
CA GLY A 86 7.00 -16.28 1.21
C GLY A 86 6.56 -15.30 2.29
N ARG A 87 5.28 -15.32 2.67
CA ARG A 87 4.78 -14.56 3.81
C ARG A 87 5.00 -15.35 5.11
N GLN A 88 5.58 -14.71 6.12
CA GLN A 88 5.85 -15.34 7.42
C GLN A 88 4.67 -15.22 8.37
N ALA A 89 3.84 -14.19 8.20
CA ALA A 89 2.67 -13.99 9.03
C ALA A 89 1.61 -15.06 8.78
N THR A 90 1.01 -15.56 9.88
CA THR A 90 -0.12 -16.48 9.83
C THR A 90 -1.45 -15.72 9.83
N PRO A 91 -2.58 -16.35 9.44
CA PRO A 91 -3.90 -15.76 9.59
C PRO A 91 -4.22 -15.28 11.02
N GLU A 92 -3.78 -16.01 12.04
CA GLU A 92 -3.91 -15.65 13.45
C GLU A 92 -3.20 -14.34 13.76
N GLN A 93 -1.96 -14.20 13.33
CA GLN A 93 -1.17 -12.97 13.50
C GLN A 93 -1.81 -11.77 12.77
N VAL A 94 -2.45 -12.00 11.63
CA VAL A 94 -3.22 -10.94 10.94
C VAL A 94 -4.39 -10.48 11.80
N ARG A 95 -5.17 -11.41 12.37
CA ARG A 95 -6.29 -11.08 13.27
C ARG A 95 -5.81 -10.35 14.53
N GLU A 96 -4.71 -10.81 15.12
CA GLU A 96 -4.11 -10.19 16.31
C GLU A 96 -3.61 -8.76 16.01
N ALA A 97 -2.90 -8.56 14.90
CA ALA A 97 -2.43 -7.24 14.48
C ALA A 97 -3.60 -6.28 14.21
N PHE A 98 -4.65 -6.77 13.55
CA PHE A 98 -5.87 -5.99 13.31
C PHE A 98 -6.57 -5.61 14.63
N ALA A 99 -6.77 -6.57 15.53
CA ALA A 99 -7.38 -6.32 16.83
C ALA A 99 -6.55 -5.34 17.68
N MET A 100 -5.23 -5.45 17.65
CA MET A 100 -4.30 -4.53 18.32
C MET A 100 -4.43 -3.11 17.76
N ALA A 101 -4.48 -2.94 16.43
CA ALA A 101 -4.65 -1.66 15.79
C ALA A 101 -6.01 -1.02 16.13
N ARG A 102 -7.09 -1.81 16.17
CA ARG A 102 -8.41 -1.34 16.63
C ARG A 102 -8.42 -0.95 18.12
N ALA A 103 -7.71 -1.69 18.97
CA ALA A 103 -7.61 -1.38 20.39
C ALA A 103 -6.82 -0.07 20.66
N VAL A 104 -5.75 0.18 19.93
CA VAL A 104 -5.02 1.46 19.95
C VAL A 104 -5.93 2.59 19.46
N GLY A 105 -6.72 2.34 18.43
CA GLY A 105 -7.74 3.23 17.90
C GLY A 105 -7.22 4.46 17.16
N GLY A 106 -8.11 5.14 16.45
CA GLY A 106 -7.78 6.34 15.69
C GLY A 106 -7.29 6.09 14.27
N PHE A 107 -7.26 4.82 13.82
CA PHE A 107 -6.85 4.46 12.47
C PHE A 107 -8.05 4.06 11.59
N HIS A 108 -8.05 4.56 10.36
CA HIS A 108 -8.70 3.88 9.26
C HIS A 108 -7.82 2.72 8.82
N ILE A 109 -8.33 1.50 8.83
CA ILE A 109 -7.56 0.31 8.48
C ILE A 109 -7.98 -0.18 7.12
N ASN A 110 -7.04 -0.16 6.17
CA ASN A 110 -7.16 -0.81 4.88
C ASN A 110 -6.59 -2.22 4.95
N MET A 111 -7.19 -3.17 4.24
CA MET A 111 -6.63 -4.51 4.05
C MET A 111 -6.44 -4.78 2.55
N ASP A 112 -5.31 -5.40 2.19
CA ASP A 112 -5.06 -5.78 0.80
C ASP A 112 -5.12 -7.30 0.65
N ILE A 113 -5.80 -7.76 -0.40
CA ILE A 113 -5.82 -9.16 -0.82
C ILE A 113 -5.36 -9.29 -2.26
N ILE A 114 -4.92 -10.49 -2.63
CA ILE A 114 -4.50 -10.82 -4.00
C ILE A 114 -5.34 -12.00 -4.50
N LEU A 115 -5.99 -11.83 -5.63
CA LEU A 115 -6.68 -12.89 -6.35
C LEU A 115 -5.76 -13.53 -7.40
N GLY A 116 -5.96 -14.82 -7.65
CA GLY A 116 -5.13 -15.59 -8.58
C GLY A 116 -3.81 -16.05 -7.97
N LEU A 117 -3.74 -16.17 -6.65
CA LEU A 117 -2.62 -16.80 -5.97
C LEU A 117 -2.54 -18.29 -6.32
N PRO A 118 -1.32 -18.91 -6.25
CA PRO A 118 -1.13 -20.30 -6.56
C PRO A 118 -2.05 -21.21 -5.76
N ASN A 119 -2.69 -22.17 -6.46
CA ASN A 119 -3.60 -23.16 -5.92
C ASN A 119 -4.87 -22.62 -5.25
N GLU A 120 -5.12 -21.31 -5.28
CA GLU A 120 -6.35 -20.72 -4.78
C GLU A 120 -7.46 -20.70 -5.85
N GLY A 121 -8.66 -21.07 -5.43
CA GLY A 121 -9.89 -21.02 -6.22
C GLY A 121 -10.99 -20.24 -5.51
N GLU A 122 -12.22 -20.41 -5.96
CA GLU A 122 -13.40 -19.71 -5.43
C GLU A 122 -13.60 -19.90 -3.93
N ALA A 123 -13.36 -21.14 -3.43
CA ALA A 123 -13.52 -21.46 -2.02
C ALA A 123 -12.50 -20.73 -1.14
N ASP A 124 -11.26 -20.60 -1.60
CA ASP A 124 -10.17 -19.91 -0.88
C ASP A 124 -10.41 -18.41 -0.84
N VAL A 125 -10.86 -17.84 -1.96
CA VAL A 125 -11.25 -16.42 -2.02
C VAL A 125 -12.45 -16.15 -1.11
N THR A 126 -13.47 -17.03 -1.12
CA THR A 126 -14.64 -16.91 -0.25
C THR A 126 -14.22 -16.94 1.22
N HIS A 127 -13.38 -17.90 1.61
CA HIS A 127 -12.84 -17.98 2.97
C HIS A 127 -12.09 -16.69 3.37
N THR A 128 -11.21 -16.20 2.50
CA THR A 128 -10.45 -14.95 2.75
C THR A 128 -11.40 -13.77 2.95
N ILE A 129 -12.42 -13.62 2.11
CA ILE A 129 -13.41 -12.54 2.22
C ILE A 129 -14.24 -12.66 3.50
N GLU A 130 -14.65 -13.86 3.92
CA GLU A 130 -15.40 -14.09 5.16
C GLU A 130 -14.56 -13.71 6.39
N GLU A 131 -13.28 -14.08 6.42
CA GLU A 131 -12.34 -13.70 7.47
C GLU A 131 -12.16 -12.17 7.57
N ILE A 132 -12.01 -11.50 6.43
CA ILE A 132 -11.92 -10.03 6.38
C ILE A 132 -13.23 -9.39 6.84
N ALA A 133 -14.37 -9.94 6.40
CA ALA A 133 -15.68 -9.44 6.81
C ALA A 133 -15.91 -9.53 8.32
N ALA A 134 -15.39 -10.57 8.96
CA ALA A 134 -15.44 -10.70 10.43
C ALA A 134 -14.62 -9.61 11.15
N MET A 135 -13.49 -9.18 10.57
CA MET A 135 -12.66 -8.12 11.12
C MET A 135 -13.21 -6.71 10.90
N LYS A 136 -14.03 -6.49 9.85
CA LYS A 136 -14.66 -5.20 9.50
C LYS A 136 -13.63 -4.07 9.30
N PRO A 137 -12.75 -4.15 8.31
CA PRO A 137 -11.88 -3.04 7.95
C PRO A 137 -12.68 -1.85 7.41
N ASP A 138 -12.06 -0.67 7.34
CA ASP A 138 -12.69 0.54 6.77
C ASP A 138 -12.60 0.57 5.25
N SER A 139 -11.62 -0.14 4.69
CA SER A 139 -11.42 -0.27 3.25
C SER A 139 -10.71 -1.58 2.90
N LEU A 140 -10.90 -2.02 1.66
CA LEU A 140 -10.34 -3.24 1.09
C LEU A 140 -9.75 -2.94 -0.28
N THR A 141 -8.52 -3.36 -0.54
CA THR A 141 -7.94 -3.34 -1.87
C THR A 141 -7.84 -4.76 -2.40
N VAL A 142 -8.46 -5.01 -3.53
CA VAL A 142 -8.44 -6.28 -4.24
C VAL A 142 -7.44 -6.17 -5.38
N HIS A 143 -6.33 -6.87 -5.26
CA HIS A 143 -5.32 -6.96 -6.30
C HIS A 143 -5.51 -8.23 -7.13
N SER A 144 -5.30 -8.13 -8.43
CA SER A 144 -5.06 -9.29 -9.29
C SER A 144 -3.56 -9.57 -9.31
N LEU A 145 -3.18 -10.83 -9.17
CA LEU A 145 -1.78 -11.24 -9.13
C LEU A 145 -1.02 -10.73 -10.35
N ALA A 146 0.03 -9.95 -10.12
CA ALA A 146 0.96 -9.51 -11.16
C ALA A 146 2.28 -10.28 -11.01
N ILE A 147 2.64 -11.05 -12.05
CA ILE A 147 3.85 -11.87 -12.06
C ILE A 147 5.05 -10.97 -12.39
N LYS A 148 5.91 -10.75 -11.41
CA LYS A 148 7.16 -10.01 -11.61
C LYS A 148 8.27 -10.97 -12.06
N ARG A 149 8.99 -10.61 -13.11
CA ARG A 149 10.16 -11.37 -13.59
C ARG A 149 11.17 -11.55 -12.44
N ALA A 150 11.79 -12.71 -12.36
CA ALA A 150 12.80 -13.08 -11.35
C ALA A 150 12.29 -13.10 -9.88
N SER A 151 10.98 -13.16 -9.63
CA SER A 151 10.44 -13.44 -8.30
C SER A 151 10.52 -14.94 -7.99
N GLN A 152 10.52 -15.30 -6.70
CA GLN A 152 10.40 -16.73 -6.29
C GLN A 152 9.12 -17.35 -6.85
N LEU A 153 8.04 -16.59 -6.89
CA LEU A 153 6.78 -17.00 -7.49
C LEU A 153 6.92 -17.29 -9.00
N SER A 154 7.70 -16.50 -9.75
CA SER A 154 7.96 -16.77 -11.18
C SER A 154 8.61 -18.13 -11.38
N LYS A 155 9.62 -18.48 -10.56
CA LYS A 155 10.27 -19.78 -10.61
C LYS A 155 9.31 -20.91 -10.24
N TRP A 156 8.51 -20.71 -9.21
CA TRP A 156 7.50 -21.69 -8.81
C TRP A 156 6.49 -21.97 -9.92
N ILE A 157 6.03 -20.91 -10.62
CA ILE A 157 5.09 -21.04 -11.76
C ILE A 157 5.76 -21.79 -12.93
N GLU A 158 7.03 -21.54 -13.21
CA GLU A 158 7.78 -22.27 -14.24
C GLU A 158 7.82 -23.77 -13.96
N GLU A 159 7.87 -24.19 -12.69
CA GLU A 159 7.89 -25.58 -12.26
C GLU A 159 6.51 -26.24 -12.17
N ASN A 160 5.48 -25.48 -11.83
CA ASN A 160 4.15 -26.01 -11.49
C ASN A 160 3.05 -25.66 -12.50
N GLY A 161 3.31 -24.77 -13.47
CA GLY A 161 2.39 -24.38 -14.53
C GLY A 161 1.53 -23.18 -14.18
N MET A 162 1.11 -22.46 -15.24
CA MET A 162 0.23 -21.28 -15.15
C MET A 162 -1.22 -21.63 -14.77
N GLU A 163 -1.65 -22.86 -15.00
CA GLU A 163 -2.99 -23.35 -14.69
C GLU A 163 -3.30 -23.40 -13.19
N THR A 164 -2.28 -23.29 -12.35
CA THR A 164 -2.42 -23.16 -10.89
C THR A 164 -2.94 -21.79 -10.46
N LEU A 165 -2.89 -20.79 -11.37
CA LEU A 165 -3.29 -19.40 -11.12
C LEU A 165 -4.72 -19.18 -11.65
N LYS A 166 -5.71 -19.20 -10.77
CA LYS A 166 -7.13 -19.08 -11.14
C LYS A 166 -7.69 -17.73 -10.71
N ASN A 167 -7.46 -16.69 -11.53
CA ASN A 167 -8.20 -15.44 -11.39
C ASN A 167 -9.27 -15.38 -12.49
N THR A 168 -10.52 -15.35 -12.10
CA THR A 168 -11.70 -15.47 -12.98
C THR A 168 -12.72 -14.39 -12.65
N ASP A 169 -13.68 -14.16 -13.57
CA ASP A 169 -14.82 -13.27 -13.29
C ASP A 169 -15.50 -13.63 -11.96
N ARG A 170 -15.60 -14.92 -11.67
CA ARG A 170 -16.25 -15.39 -10.45
C ARG A 170 -15.48 -15.04 -9.18
N THR A 171 -14.15 -15.17 -9.17
CA THR A 171 -13.33 -14.76 -8.01
C THR A 171 -13.38 -13.25 -7.79
N MET A 172 -13.40 -12.46 -8.87
CA MET A 172 -13.59 -11.01 -8.80
C MET A 172 -14.98 -10.65 -8.25
N GLU A 173 -16.01 -11.35 -8.70
CA GLU A 173 -17.39 -11.16 -8.22
C GLU A 173 -17.54 -11.49 -6.73
N ILE A 174 -16.94 -12.58 -6.25
CA ILE A 174 -16.92 -12.95 -4.81
C ILE A 174 -16.31 -11.82 -3.98
N ALA A 175 -15.16 -11.26 -4.42
CA ALA A 175 -14.52 -10.17 -3.72
C ALA A 175 -15.37 -8.87 -3.73
N ALA A 176 -15.98 -8.53 -4.87
CA ALA A 176 -16.86 -7.37 -5.00
C ALA A 176 -18.11 -7.50 -4.12
N GLN A 177 -18.78 -8.64 -4.13
CA GLN A 177 -19.95 -8.92 -3.28
C GLN A 177 -19.57 -8.91 -1.78
N GLY A 178 -18.35 -9.36 -1.44
CA GLY A 178 -17.83 -9.27 -0.08
C GLY A 178 -17.63 -7.84 0.39
N ALA A 179 -17.08 -6.99 -0.46
CA ALA A 179 -16.94 -5.56 -0.19
C ALA A 179 -18.32 -4.88 -0.05
N GLU A 180 -19.27 -5.19 -0.94
CA GLU A 180 -20.65 -4.66 -0.86
C GLU A 180 -21.34 -5.05 0.47
N LYS A 181 -21.22 -6.29 0.93
CA LYS A 181 -21.76 -6.76 2.22
C LYS A 181 -21.16 -6.01 3.41
N LEU A 182 -19.94 -5.47 3.28
CA LEU A 182 -19.30 -4.60 4.27
C LEU A 182 -19.75 -3.13 4.15
N GLY A 183 -20.67 -2.82 3.24
CA GLY A 183 -21.10 -1.43 2.96
C GLY A 183 -20.05 -0.60 2.23
N MET A 184 -19.11 -1.26 1.57
CA MET A 184 -18.06 -0.59 0.81
C MET A 184 -18.48 -0.41 -0.65
N HIS A 185 -18.00 0.67 -1.27
CA HIS A 185 -18.15 0.94 -2.69
C HIS A 185 -16.78 1.08 -3.36
N PRO A 186 -16.63 0.77 -4.66
CA PRO A 186 -15.39 0.99 -5.38
C PRO A 186 -15.13 2.49 -5.53
N TYR A 187 -13.87 2.94 -5.28
CA TYR A 187 -13.51 4.35 -5.38
C TYR A 187 -12.28 4.62 -6.24
N TYR A 188 -11.47 3.62 -6.54
CA TYR A 188 -10.42 3.70 -7.55
C TYR A 188 -10.17 2.33 -8.16
N LEU A 189 -9.62 2.34 -9.37
CA LEU A 189 -9.16 1.14 -10.06
C LEU A 189 -7.89 1.45 -10.86
N TYR A 190 -7.04 0.46 -11.01
CA TYR A 190 -5.88 0.56 -11.88
C TYR A 190 -5.45 -0.79 -12.42
N ARG A 191 -4.79 -0.79 -13.58
CA ARG A 191 -4.29 -1.99 -14.23
C ARG A 191 -2.77 -1.97 -14.31
N GLN A 192 -2.13 -3.10 -14.02
CA GLN A 192 -0.71 -3.32 -14.23
C GLN A 192 -0.49 -4.23 -15.46
N LYS A 193 0.74 -4.24 -15.96
CA LYS A 193 1.14 -5.20 -17.01
C LYS A 193 1.27 -6.61 -16.41
N ASN A 194 0.94 -7.64 -17.20
CA ASN A 194 1.08 -9.06 -16.85
C ASN A 194 0.28 -9.49 -15.61
N MET A 195 -0.96 -9.03 -15.52
CA MET A 195 -1.87 -9.46 -14.45
C MET A 195 -2.58 -10.77 -14.82
N SER A 196 -2.76 -11.62 -13.83
CA SER A 196 -3.54 -12.86 -13.96
C SER A 196 -5.00 -12.52 -14.30
N GLY A 197 -5.56 -13.19 -15.34
CA GLY A 197 -6.92 -12.95 -15.82
C GLY A 197 -7.14 -11.59 -16.51
N ASN A 198 -6.13 -10.73 -16.62
CA ASN A 198 -6.21 -9.39 -17.21
C ASN A 198 -7.23 -8.44 -16.52
N PHE A 199 -7.50 -8.66 -15.24
CA PHE A 199 -8.40 -7.86 -14.42
C PHE A 199 -7.70 -6.63 -13.81
N GLU A 200 -8.50 -5.64 -13.40
CA GLU A 200 -8.03 -4.47 -12.66
C GLU A 200 -7.80 -4.79 -11.17
N ASN A 201 -6.98 -3.97 -10.53
CA ASN A 201 -6.96 -3.81 -9.09
C ASN A 201 -8.05 -2.80 -8.71
N VAL A 202 -8.83 -3.09 -7.68
CA VAL A 202 -9.94 -2.24 -7.25
C VAL A 202 -9.83 -1.94 -5.77
N GLY A 203 -9.92 -0.65 -5.42
CA GLY A 203 -10.04 -0.21 -4.04
C GLY A 203 -11.51 0.03 -3.67
N TYR A 204 -11.92 -0.57 -2.56
CA TYR A 204 -13.24 -0.42 -1.96
C TYR A 204 -13.12 0.26 -0.60
N ALA A 205 -14.07 1.13 -0.26
CA ALA A 205 -14.13 1.78 1.05
C ALA A 205 -15.57 2.00 1.49
N THR A 206 -15.79 2.08 2.80
CA THR A 206 -17.01 2.65 3.34
C THR A 206 -17.00 4.16 3.14
N GLU A 207 -18.17 4.79 3.11
CA GLU A 207 -18.32 6.23 2.87
C GLU A 207 -17.44 7.07 3.81
N GLY A 208 -16.68 8.00 3.24
CA GLY A 208 -15.74 8.87 3.96
C GLY A 208 -14.46 8.17 4.45
N LYS A 209 -14.19 6.95 3.97
CA LYS A 209 -12.97 6.18 4.29
C LYS A 209 -12.12 5.89 3.05
N GLU A 210 -12.43 6.52 1.94
CA GLU A 210 -11.65 6.46 0.71
C GLU A 210 -10.23 6.98 0.96
N GLY A 211 -9.23 6.34 0.36
CA GLY A 211 -7.85 6.79 0.46
C GLY A 211 -7.61 7.98 -0.48
N LEU A 212 -7.45 9.18 0.08
CA LEU A 212 -7.21 10.41 -0.69
C LEU A 212 -5.95 10.28 -1.55
N TYR A 213 -4.85 9.77 -0.98
CA TYR A 213 -3.62 9.55 -1.73
C TYR A 213 -3.84 8.64 -2.95
N ASN A 214 -4.64 7.57 -2.80
CA ASN A 214 -4.92 6.65 -3.90
C ASN A 214 -5.68 7.35 -5.03
N ILE A 215 -6.65 8.18 -4.70
CA ILE A 215 -7.40 8.98 -5.68
C ILE A 215 -6.45 9.95 -6.40
N LEU A 216 -5.67 10.71 -5.65
CA LEU A 216 -4.80 11.75 -6.20
C LEU A 216 -3.70 11.20 -7.11
N ILE A 217 -3.13 10.02 -6.77
CA ILE A 217 -2.09 9.41 -7.61
C ILE A 217 -2.68 8.82 -8.90
N MET A 218 -3.89 8.26 -8.85
CA MET A 218 -4.56 7.67 -10.02
C MET A 218 -5.07 8.75 -10.98
N GLU A 219 -5.62 9.83 -10.45
CA GLU A 219 -6.11 10.97 -11.26
C GLU A 219 -4.99 11.82 -11.87
N GLU A 220 -3.74 11.64 -11.42
CA GLU A 220 -2.56 12.38 -11.88
C GLU A 220 -2.71 13.92 -11.87
N LYS A 221 -3.50 14.44 -10.92
CA LYS A 221 -3.83 15.89 -10.83
C LYS A 221 -2.91 16.68 -9.93
N GLN A 222 -2.10 16.00 -9.12
CA GLN A 222 -1.22 16.68 -8.16
C GLN A 222 0.25 16.29 -8.34
N THR A 223 1.11 17.26 -8.03
CA THR A 223 2.54 17.01 -7.88
C THR A 223 2.78 16.14 -6.65
N ILE A 224 3.57 15.09 -6.80
CA ILE A 224 3.99 14.18 -5.73
C ILE A 224 5.49 14.35 -5.54
N VAL A 225 5.92 14.83 -4.38
CA VAL A 225 7.33 14.86 -3.98
C VAL A 225 7.62 13.57 -3.23
N ALA A 226 8.44 12.70 -3.82
CA ALA A 226 8.77 11.40 -3.27
C ALA A 226 10.22 11.35 -2.77
N CYS A 227 10.47 10.62 -1.70
CA CYS A 227 11.79 10.40 -1.09
C CYS A 227 11.99 8.92 -0.80
N GLY A 228 13.17 8.40 -1.08
CA GLY A 228 13.53 7.01 -0.83
C GLY A 228 14.07 6.30 -2.06
N ALA A 229 14.75 5.18 -1.86
CA ALA A 229 15.28 4.36 -2.96
C ALA A 229 14.12 3.89 -3.87
N GLY A 230 14.29 4.06 -5.18
CA GLY A 230 13.29 3.71 -6.18
C GLY A 230 12.05 4.59 -6.21
N SER A 231 12.01 5.68 -5.44
CA SER A 231 10.88 6.60 -5.47
C SER A 231 10.89 7.49 -6.72
N ILE A 232 9.72 7.98 -7.10
CA ILE A 232 9.53 8.82 -8.28
C ILE A 232 8.79 10.08 -7.87
N THR A 233 9.49 11.22 -7.93
CA THR A 233 8.85 12.53 -7.84
C THR A 233 8.15 12.82 -9.17
N LYS A 234 6.86 13.13 -9.11
CA LYS A 234 6.01 13.44 -10.27
C LYS A 234 5.57 14.89 -10.19
N MET A 235 5.90 15.68 -11.17
CA MET A 235 5.45 17.07 -11.31
C MET A 235 4.31 17.13 -12.33
N VAL A 236 3.20 17.70 -11.90
CA VAL A 236 2.03 17.92 -12.75
C VAL A 236 1.90 19.41 -13.02
N TYR A 237 1.91 19.79 -14.29
CA TYR A 237 1.82 21.17 -14.75
C TYR A 237 0.36 21.56 -15.05
N PRO A 238 0.03 22.86 -15.05
CA PRO A 238 -1.35 23.33 -15.35
C PRO A 238 -1.85 22.95 -16.74
N ASP A 239 -0.94 22.75 -17.71
CA ASP A 239 -1.25 22.30 -19.07
C ASP A 239 -1.49 20.78 -19.18
N GLY A 240 -1.43 20.06 -18.08
CA GLY A 240 -1.59 18.60 -18.02
C GLY A 240 -0.32 17.81 -18.34
N ARG A 241 0.80 18.48 -18.64
CA ARG A 241 2.11 17.82 -18.83
C ARG A 241 2.59 17.24 -17.52
N ILE A 242 3.20 16.05 -17.58
CA ILE A 242 3.75 15.35 -16.41
C ILE A 242 5.23 15.06 -16.66
N GLU A 243 6.06 15.48 -15.72
CA GLU A 243 7.47 15.13 -15.68
C GLU A 243 7.80 14.29 -14.45
N ARG A 244 8.83 13.45 -14.56
CA ARG A 244 9.23 12.53 -13.50
C ARG A 244 10.72 12.65 -13.21
N CYS A 245 11.06 12.61 -11.90
CA CYS A 245 12.43 12.53 -11.40
C CYS A 245 12.54 11.29 -10.53
N GLU A 246 13.28 10.29 -11.00
CA GLU A 246 13.42 8.99 -10.34
C GLU A 246 14.66 9.00 -9.43
N ASP A 247 14.56 8.37 -8.27
CA ASP A 247 15.69 8.00 -7.43
C ASP A 247 16.19 6.59 -7.83
N VAL A 248 17.46 6.31 -7.56
CA VAL A 248 18.04 5.00 -7.85
C VAL A 248 17.32 3.92 -7.03
N LYS A 249 17.12 2.73 -7.62
CA LYS A 249 16.32 1.66 -7.00
C LYS A 249 17.11 0.86 -5.96
N ASP A 250 18.41 0.68 -6.19
CA ASP A 250 19.26 -0.04 -5.26
C ASP A 250 19.48 0.79 -3.99
N VAL A 251 19.24 0.19 -2.82
CA VAL A 251 19.29 0.89 -1.53
C VAL A 251 20.72 1.32 -1.17
N ALA A 252 21.71 0.46 -1.41
CA ALA A 252 23.10 0.79 -1.10
C ALA A 252 23.58 1.94 -1.98
N LEU A 253 23.28 1.90 -3.27
CA LEU A 253 23.61 2.95 -4.22
C LEU A 253 22.84 4.25 -3.92
N TYR A 254 21.58 4.16 -3.44
CA TYR A 254 20.80 5.32 -3.01
C TYR A 254 21.47 6.03 -1.83
N ILE A 255 21.95 5.27 -0.85
CA ILE A 255 22.67 5.83 0.32
C ILE A 255 23.99 6.45 -0.10
N GLU A 256 24.77 5.76 -0.93
CA GLU A 256 26.06 6.25 -1.45
C GLU A 256 25.88 7.56 -2.24
N LYS A 257 24.83 7.67 -3.06
CA LYS A 257 24.56 8.82 -3.93
C LYS A 257 23.51 9.78 -3.39
N ILE A 258 23.27 9.79 -2.08
CA ILE A 258 22.16 10.60 -1.50
C ILE A 258 22.25 12.08 -1.87
N ASP A 259 23.45 12.66 -1.86
CA ASP A 259 23.65 14.07 -2.20
C ASP A 259 23.36 14.36 -3.69
N GLU A 260 23.68 13.43 -4.58
CA GLU A 260 23.33 13.52 -6.01
C GLU A 260 21.81 13.45 -6.19
N MET A 261 21.12 12.53 -5.49
CA MET A 261 19.65 12.42 -5.54
C MET A 261 18.98 13.69 -5.03
N ILE A 262 19.48 14.27 -3.94
CA ILE A 262 18.99 15.54 -3.38
C ILE A 262 19.21 16.68 -4.38
N ALA A 263 20.42 16.81 -4.95
CA ALA A 263 20.75 17.86 -5.90
C ALA A 263 19.88 17.78 -7.17
N ARG A 264 19.71 16.59 -7.73
CA ARG A 264 18.86 16.32 -8.89
C ARG A 264 17.41 16.70 -8.64
N LYS A 265 16.86 16.29 -7.52
CA LYS A 265 15.48 16.61 -7.12
C LYS A 265 15.28 18.10 -6.87
N ARG A 266 16.24 18.76 -6.22
CA ARG A 266 16.21 20.23 -6.04
C ARG A 266 16.23 20.96 -7.37
N GLY A 267 17.05 20.51 -8.33
CA GLY A 267 17.07 21.05 -9.69
C GLY A 267 15.72 20.88 -10.37
N PHE A 268 15.19 19.65 -10.36
CA PHE A 268 13.91 19.32 -10.96
C PHE A 268 12.73 20.15 -10.41
N LEU A 269 12.66 20.33 -9.08
CA LEU A 269 11.59 21.09 -8.43
C LEU A 269 11.66 22.60 -8.63
N LYS A 270 12.83 23.16 -9.04
CA LYS A 270 12.97 24.58 -9.38
C LYS A 270 12.37 24.97 -10.73
N TYR A 271 12.30 24.03 -11.66
CA TYR A 271 11.73 24.26 -13.00
C TYR A 271 10.20 24.23 -13.03
N GLY A 272 9.55 23.89 -11.92
CA GLY A 272 8.10 23.81 -11.77
C GLY A 272 7.48 25.02 -11.05
N GLU A 273 8.29 26.02 -10.78
CA GLU A 273 7.84 27.35 -10.32
C GLU A 273 7.67 28.25 -11.54
#